data_b579699a4aecb68a3fc7fd0237e4d233
#
_entry.id   b579699a4aecb68a3fc7fd0237e4d233
#
_cell.length_a   1.000
_cell.length_b   1.000
_cell.length_c   1.000
_cell.angle_alpha   90.00
_cell.angle_beta   90.00
_cell.angle_gamma   90.00
#
_symmetry.space_group_name_H-M   'P 1'
#
loop_
_entity.id
_entity.type
_entity.pdbx_description
1 polymer ?
#
loop_
_entity_poly.entity_id
_entity_poly.type
_entity_poly.pdbx_seq_one_letter_code
_entity_poly.pdbx_strand_id
1 'polypeptide(L)'
;GFWVMEQQPGPVNWANNNPRPAPGMIRFWTLEAFAHGADCVCYFRWRQAPFAQEQMHAGLLRPDNSKSEAWPEAEQAMAEVAQLDMQNQPLQQASVAIITGAEGLWVSDIERQGEAYDFNNVQLSYYSALRELGVNIDFISVDADFSGYRLIIAPSLPIVDQAFVDKCRACDGQFIFGPRAGAKTSEFAYPTSLPPGLLQQLIPIRVLSVETLRADCQEPLNWHSHIYESGIWREQLDASGSNDNE
;
A
#
# COMPACT_ATOMS: atom_id res chain seq x y z
N GLY A 1 15.40 -4.63 7.19
CA GLY A 1 15.06 -3.21 7.16
C GLY A 1 15.18 -2.61 5.77
N PHE A 2 14.95 -1.34 5.67
CA PHE A 2 15.06 -0.57 4.42
C PHE A 2 15.69 0.80 4.70
N TRP A 3 16.12 1.49 3.64
CA TRP A 3 16.67 2.84 3.74
C TRP A 3 15.75 3.82 3.02
N VAL A 4 15.44 4.92 3.68
CA VAL A 4 14.86 6.10 3.03
C VAL A 4 16.02 6.89 2.42
N MET A 5 16.19 6.78 1.10
CA MET A 5 17.34 7.38 0.40
C MET A 5 17.18 8.89 0.22
N GLU A 6 15.94 9.37 0.15
CA GLU A 6 15.63 10.79 -0.10
C GLU A 6 14.47 11.25 0.78
N GLN A 7 14.78 11.69 1.99
CA GLN A 7 13.82 12.42 2.82
C GLN A 7 13.93 13.91 2.52
N GLN A 8 12.84 14.52 2.06
CA GLN A 8 12.84 15.96 1.79
C GLN A 8 13.00 16.80 3.08
N PRO A 9 13.92 17.77 3.13
CA PRO A 9 14.08 18.68 4.26
C PRO A 9 13.29 20.00 4.12
N GLY A 10 12.50 20.14 3.05
CA GLY A 10 11.75 21.36 2.75
C GLY A 10 10.97 21.25 1.45
N PRO A 11 10.60 22.37 0.82
CA PRO A 11 9.93 22.34 -0.47
C PRO A 11 10.76 21.61 -1.53
N VAL A 12 10.10 20.78 -2.33
CA VAL A 12 10.64 20.24 -3.58
C VAL A 12 10.37 21.22 -4.72
N ASN A 13 10.73 20.87 -5.97
CA ASN A 13 10.53 21.77 -7.11
C ASN A 13 9.90 21.08 -8.34
N TRP A 14 9.49 19.83 -8.20
CA TRP A 14 9.01 19.00 -9.31
C TRP A 14 7.51 18.66 -9.22
N ALA A 15 6.85 18.94 -8.10
CA ALA A 15 5.43 18.71 -7.95
C ALA A 15 4.61 19.91 -8.47
N ASN A 16 3.32 19.70 -8.76
CA ASN A 16 2.41 20.77 -9.16
C ASN A 16 2.29 21.88 -8.10
N ASN A 17 2.37 21.50 -6.83
CA ASN A 17 2.42 22.41 -5.69
C ASN A 17 3.55 21.97 -4.77
N ASN A 18 4.38 22.89 -4.35
CA ASN A 18 5.57 22.62 -3.54
C ASN A 18 5.49 23.38 -2.21
N PRO A 19 4.56 22.99 -1.31
CA PRO A 19 4.40 23.68 -0.03
C PRO A 19 5.61 23.46 0.86
N ARG A 20 5.84 24.43 1.75
CA ARG A 20 6.77 24.25 2.84
C ARG A 20 6.16 23.30 3.88
N PRO A 21 6.90 22.28 4.34
CA PRO A 21 6.45 21.44 5.45
C PRO A 21 6.11 22.30 6.69
N ALA A 22 5.05 21.93 7.39
CA ALA A 22 4.72 22.56 8.66
C ALA A 22 5.81 22.27 9.71
N PRO A 23 5.99 23.16 10.69
CA PRO A 23 6.93 22.91 11.78
C PRO A 23 6.68 21.56 12.47
N GLY A 24 7.74 20.78 12.68
CA GLY A 24 7.67 19.43 13.23
C GLY A 24 7.53 18.31 12.21
N MET A 25 7.20 18.61 10.95
CA MET A 25 6.95 17.57 9.95
C MET A 25 8.23 16.83 9.53
N ILE A 26 9.37 17.51 9.44
CA ILE A 26 10.64 16.85 9.06
C ILE A 26 11.03 15.83 10.14
N ARG A 27 10.93 16.24 11.40
CA ARG A 27 11.15 15.34 12.53
C ARG A 27 10.16 14.18 12.54
N PHE A 28 8.87 14.46 12.33
CA PHE A 28 7.82 13.46 12.30
C PHE A 28 8.09 12.39 11.22
N TRP A 29 8.29 12.78 9.97
CA TRP A 29 8.57 11.86 8.88
C TRP A 29 9.82 11.00 9.11
N THR A 30 10.86 11.59 9.73
CA THR A 30 12.08 10.86 10.07
C THR A 30 11.80 9.79 11.12
N LEU A 31 11.11 10.13 12.20
CA LEU A 31 10.76 9.17 13.25
C LEU A 31 9.77 8.11 12.77
N GLU A 32 8.82 8.50 11.90
CA GLU A 32 7.88 7.58 11.27
C GLU A 32 8.59 6.51 10.45
N ALA A 33 9.59 6.90 9.64
CA ALA A 33 10.39 5.95 8.87
C ALA A 33 11.07 4.90 9.78
N PHE A 34 11.69 5.34 10.86
CA PHE A 34 12.30 4.43 11.85
C PHE A 34 11.26 3.57 12.56
N ALA A 35 10.10 4.12 12.91
CA ALA A 35 9.01 3.36 13.52
C ALA A 35 8.46 2.25 12.61
N HIS A 36 8.62 2.40 11.28
CA HIS A 36 8.28 1.39 10.28
C HIS A 36 9.47 0.49 9.89
N GLY A 37 10.59 0.56 10.62
CA GLY A 37 11.71 -0.33 10.46
C GLY A 37 12.77 0.12 9.46
N ALA A 38 12.88 1.40 9.19
CA ALA A 38 14.00 1.93 8.43
C ALA A 38 15.30 1.78 9.24
N ASP A 39 16.37 1.31 8.59
CA ASP A 39 17.71 1.29 9.17
C ASP A 39 18.42 2.64 9.04
N CYS A 40 18.02 3.43 8.05
CA CYS A 40 18.63 4.72 7.75
C CYS A 40 17.64 5.67 7.07
N VAL A 41 17.77 6.95 7.39
CA VAL A 41 17.07 8.03 6.70
C VAL A 41 18.11 9.04 6.21
N CYS A 42 18.21 9.22 4.89
CA CYS A 42 19.09 10.17 4.24
C CYS A 42 18.29 11.37 3.75
N TYR A 43 18.74 12.56 4.10
CA TYR A 43 18.09 13.76 3.59
C TYR A 43 18.61 14.11 2.19
N PHE A 44 17.73 14.32 1.26
CA PHE A 44 18.04 14.94 0.00
C PHE A 44 17.54 16.39 0.03
N ARG A 45 18.46 17.33 0.20
CA ARG A 45 19.91 17.20 0.10
C ARG A 45 20.61 17.91 1.27
N TRP A 46 21.93 17.68 1.39
CA TRP A 46 22.75 18.37 2.38
C TRP A 46 22.70 19.90 2.22
N ARG A 47 22.91 20.41 1.00
CA ARG A 47 22.84 21.83 0.68
C ARG A 47 22.06 22.06 -0.61
N GLN A 48 21.15 23.03 -0.59
CA GLN A 48 20.44 23.49 -1.77
C GLN A 48 21.44 23.96 -2.83
N ALA A 49 21.33 23.44 -4.05
CA ALA A 49 22.25 23.71 -5.12
C ALA A 49 22.05 25.15 -5.65
N PRO A 50 23.11 25.95 -5.72
CA PRO A 50 23.04 27.30 -6.33
C PRO A 50 23.11 27.29 -7.85
N PHE A 51 23.25 26.12 -8.49
CA PHE A 51 23.41 25.94 -9.93
C PHE A 51 22.85 24.59 -10.37
N ALA A 52 22.81 24.33 -11.67
CA ALA A 52 22.30 23.14 -12.31
C ALA A 52 20.77 22.98 -12.15
N GLN A 53 20.29 21.73 -12.14
CA GLN A 53 18.87 21.42 -11.97
C GLN A 53 18.48 21.43 -10.48
N GLU A 54 17.18 21.48 -10.22
CA GLU A 54 16.61 21.41 -8.87
C GLU A 54 17.14 22.52 -7.91
N GLN A 55 17.40 23.68 -8.44
CA GLN A 55 17.89 24.81 -7.65
C GLN A 55 16.90 25.26 -6.56
N MET A 56 15.60 25.02 -6.79
CA MET A 56 14.55 25.34 -5.81
C MET A 56 14.26 24.20 -4.84
N HIS A 57 14.93 23.05 -4.99
CA HIS A 57 14.80 21.94 -4.03
C HIS A 57 15.60 22.28 -2.77
N ALA A 58 14.91 22.34 -1.65
CA ALA A 58 15.51 22.70 -0.36
C ALA A 58 16.57 21.68 0.08
N GLY A 59 17.54 22.15 0.85
CA GLY A 59 18.53 21.34 1.54
C GLY A 59 18.50 21.58 3.05
N LEU A 60 19.26 20.80 3.80
CA LEU A 60 19.52 21.08 5.21
C LEU A 60 20.27 22.40 5.40
N LEU A 61 21.11 22.73 4.42
CA LEU A 61 21.72 24.06 4.30
C LEU A 61 21.14 24.81 3.11
N ARG A 62 21.06 26.12 3.23
CA ARG A 62 20.75 27.05 2.14
C ARG A 62 21.95 27.22 1.20
N PRO A 63 21.80 27.83 0.02
CA PRO A 63 22.91 28.06 -0.91
C PRO A 63 24.10 28.82 -0.31
N ASP A 64 23.85 29.68 0.65
CA ASP A 64 24.85 30.48 1.38
C ASP A 64 25.51 29.74 2.56
N ASN A 65 25.25 28.43 2.71
CA ASN A 65 25.65 27.54 3.81
C ASN A 65 25.01 27.87 5.16
N SER A 66 24.05 28.76 5.24
CA SER A 66 23.27 28.94 6.48
C SER A 66 22.35 27.74 6.71
N LYS A 67 22.06 27.41 7.96
CA LYS A 67 21.12 26.35 8.35
C LYS A 67 19.72 26.68 7.85
N SER A 68 19.06 25.72 7.20
CA SER A 68 17.66 25.84 6.79
C SER A 68 16.73 25.64 8.00
N GLU A 69 15.44 25.84 7.80
CA GLU A 69 14.41 25.61 8.82
C GLU A 69 14.31 24.14 9.25
N ALA A 70 14.70 23.20 8.37
CA ALA A 70 14.73 21.77 8.67
C ALA A 70 15.89 21.34 9.58
N TRP A 71 16.96 22.11 9.64
CA TRP A 71 18.15 21.72 10.39
C TRP A 71 17.87 21.36 11.85
N PRO A 72 17.19 22.21 12.66
CA PRO A 72 16.95 21.88 14.06
C PRO A 72 16.08 20.63 14.22
N GLU A 73 15.13 20.40 13.32
CA GLU A 73 14.28 19.20 13.37
C GLU A 73 15.06 17.92 13.02
N ALA A 74 15.92 17.99 12.03
CA ALA A 74 16.79 16.86 11.66
C ALA A 74 17.80 16.54 12.80
N GLU A 75 18.38 17.55 13.41
CA GLU A 75 19.30 17.42 14.55
C GLU A 75 18.59 16.82 15.77
N GLN A 76 17.36 17.25 16.05
CA GLN A 76 16.54 16.69 17.11
C GLN A 76 16.14 15.24 16.83
N ALA A 77 15.66 14.94 15.61
CA ALA A 77 15.29 13.57 15.23
C ALA A 77 16.47 12.60 15.37
N MET A 78 17.66 13.00 14.93
CA MET A 78 18.88 12.21 15.08
C MET A 78 19.21 11.92 16.55
N ALA A 79 19.09 12.92 17.42
CA ALA A 79 19.33 12.74 18.85
C ALA A 79 18.30 11.79 19.50
N GLU A 80 17.04 11.90 19.11
CA GLU A 80 15.96 11.03 19.61
C GLU A 80 16.12 9.58 19.14
N VAL A 81 16.42 9.36 17.85
CA VAL A 81 16.69 8.02 17.31
C VAL A 81 17.85 7.33 18.04
N ALA A 82 18.93 8.09 18.34
CA ALA A 82 20.06 7.58 19.09
C ALA A 82 19.69 7.18 20.53
N GLN A 83 18.76 7.92 21.17
CA GLN A 83 18.30 7.60 22.52
C GLN A 83 17.34 6.40 22.57
N LEU A 84 16.52 6.23 21.55
CA LEU A 84 15.53 5.16 21.50
C LEU A 84 16.13 3.79 21.15
N ASP A 85 17.41 3.75 20.81
CA ASP A 85 18.11 2.50 20.41
C ASP A 85 17.32 1.68 19.38
N MET A 86 16.69 2.37 18.42
CA MET A 86 15.78 1.78 17.44
C MET A 86 16.45 0.68 16.61
N GLN A 87 17.76 0.74 16.42
CA GLN A 87 18.52 -0.24 15.64
C GLN A 87 18.61 -1.62 16.31
N ASN A 88 18.46 -1.67 17.64
CA ASN A 88 18.53 -2.92 18.41
C ASN A 88 17.13 -3.43 18.86
N GLN A 89 16.07 -2.74 18.48
CA GLN A 89 14.71 -3.21 18.74
C GLN A 89 14.29 -4.21 17.64
N PRO A 90 13.95 -5.47 17.99
CA PRO A 90 13.44 -6.39 16.98
C PRO A 90 12.11 -5.87 16.44
N LEU A 91 11.99 -5.82 15.13
CA LEU A 91 10.70 -5.58 14.50
C LEU A 91 9.74 -6.70 14.88
N GLN A 92 8.65 -6.34 15.51
CA GLN A 92 7.61 -7.29 15.88
C GLN A 92 6.71 -7.52 14.67
N GLN A 93 6.62 -8.77 14.22
CA GLN A 93 5.67 -9.14 13.16
C GLN A 93 4.25 -8.76 13.57
N ALA A 94 3.53 -8.10 12.66
CA ALA A 94 2.12 -7.82 12.84
C ALA A 94 1.27 -9.10 12.74
N SER A 95 0.08 -9.09 13.32
CA SER A 95 -0.88 -10.19 13.15
C SER A 95 -1.67 -10.12 11.83
N VAL A 96 -1.57 -9.01 11.12
CA VAL A 96 -2.25 -8.75 9.85
C VAL A 96 -1.22 -8.37 8.79
N ALA A 97 -1.38 -8.92 7.60
CA ALA A 97 -0.58 -8.57 6.44
C ALA A 97 -1.44 -8.06 5.28
N ILE A 98 -0.89 -7.14 4.51
CA ILE A 98 -1.41 -6.73 3.20
C ILE A 98 -0.41 -7.20 2.14
N ILE A 99 -0.90 -8.00 1.19
CA ILE A 99 -0.13 -8.40 0.02
C ILE A 99 -0.09 -7.24 -0.96
N THR A 100 1.11 -6.88 -1.39
CA THR A 100 1.35 -5.87 -2.41
C THR A 100 2.38 -6.36 -3.42
N GLY A 101 2.31 -5.85 -4.64
CA GLY A 101 3.24 -6.20 -5.72
C GLY A 101 3.08 -5.27 -6.92
N ALA A 102 4.10 -5.24 -7.76
CA ALA A 102 4.14 -4.39 -8.95
C ALA A 102 3.09 -4.80 -10.00
N GLU A 103 2.73 -6.08 -10.05
CA GLU A 103 1.77 -6.62 -11.03
C GLU A 103 0.39 -5.97 -10.90
N GLY A 104 -0.05 -5.70 -9.67
CA GLY A 104 -1.32 -5.00 -9.41
C GLY A 104 -1.32 -3.58 -9.97
N LEU A 105 -0.20 -2.87 -9.81
CA LEU A 105 0.00 -1.55 -10.38
C LEU A 105 0.05 -1.61 -11.92
N TRP A 106 0.84 -2.51 -12.49
CA TRP A 106 0.96 -2.64 -13.94
C TRP A 106 -0.37 -2.98 -14.60
N VAL A 107 -1.15 -3.92 -14.05
CA VAL A 107 -2.48 -4.25 -14.57
C VAL A 107 -3.43 -3.06 -14.46
N SER A 108 -3.37 -2.32 -13.36
CA SER A 108 -4.16 -1.10 -13.17
C SER A 108 -3.82 -0.01 -14.20
N ASP A 109 -2.54 0.16 -14.52
CA ASP A 109 -2.09 1.18 -15.46
C ASP A 109 -2.34 0.80 -16.93
N ILE A 110 -2.14 -0.48 -17.29
CA ILE A 110 -2.27 -0.97 -18.68
C ILE A 110 -3.75 -1.20 -19.03
N GLU A 111 -4.53 -1.78 -18.13
CA GLU A 111 -5.95 -2.10 -18.33
C GLU A 111 -6.81 -1.58 -17.16
N ARG A 112 -6.89 -0.29 -17.02
CA ARG A 112 -7.59 0.35 -15.92
C ARG A 112 -9.09 0.01 -15.86
N GLN A 113 -9.74 -0.15 -17.01
CA GLN A 113 -11.19 -0.38 -17.19
C GLN A 113 -12.08 0.72 -16.58
N GLY A 114 -11.52 1.83 -16.19
CA GLY A 114 -12.22 2.99 -15.65
C GLY A 114 -11.23 4.00 -15.13
N GLU A 115 -11.50 5.26 -15.35
CA GLU A 115 -10.58 6.34 -15.00
C GLU A 115 -10.32 6.40 -13.49
N ALA A 116 -11.32 6.08 -12.71
CA ALA A 116 -11.29 6.23 -11.25
C ALA A 116 -10.75 4.97 -10.51
N TYR A 117 -10.51 3.83 -11.20
CA TYR A 117 -9.87 2.69 -10.55
C TYR A 117 -8.37 2.93 -10.41
N ASP A 118 -7.89 2.99 -9.20
CA ASP A 118 -6.47 3.20 -8.88
C ASP A 118 -6.01 2.18 -7.85
N PHE A 119 -4.95 1.44 -8.17
CA PHE A 119 -4.41 0.37 -7.34
C PHE A 119 -3.95 0.86 -5.96
N ASN A 120 -3.29 2.03 -5.92
CA ASN A 120 -2.78 2.58 -4.66
C ASN A 120 -3.93 3.03 -3.76
N ASN A 121 -4.98 3.62 -4.34
CA ASN A 121 -6.17 4.03 -3.58
C ASN A 121 -6.93 2.81 -3.02
N VAL A 122 -6.99 1.70 -3.77
CA VAL A 122 -7.57 0.45 -3.26
C VAL A 122 -6.75 -0.07 -2.09
N GLN A 123 -5.43 -0.15 -2.19
CA GLN A 123 -4.59 -0.56 -1.06
C GLN A 123 -4.72 0.38 0.15
N LEU A 124 -4.71 1.69 -0.11
CA LEU A 124 -4.82 2.70 0.94
C LEU A 124 -6.15 2.59 1.71
N SER A 125 -7.25 2.26 1.03
CA SER A 125 -8.54 2.09 1.71
C SER A 125 -8.55 0.93 2.70
N TYR A 126 -7.98 -0.22 2.33
CA TYR A 126 -7.81 -1.35 3.27
C TYR A 126 -6.86 -1.01 4.42
N TYR A 127 -5.74 -0.38 4.10
CA TYR A 127 -4.77 0.06 5.11
C TYR A 127 -5.40 1.03 6.11
N SER A 128 -6.11 2.06 5.63
CA SER A 128 -6.74 3.08 6.47
C SER A 128 -7.80 2.47 7.39
N ALA A 129 -8.66 1.59 6.88
CA ALA A 129 -9.66 0.92 7.68
C ALA A 129 -9.03 0.09 8.83
N LEU A 130 -7.95 -0.63 8.56
CA LEU A 130 -7.21 -1.37 9.60
C LEU A 130 -6.54 -0.44 10.61
N ARG A 131 -5.97 0.68 10.15
CA ARG A 131 -5.36 1.67 11.05
C ARG A 131 -6.37 2.35 11.96
N GLU A 132 -7.59 2.61 11.47
CA GLU A 132 -8.70 3.12 12.29
C GLU A 132 -9.10 2.12 13.40
N LEU A 133 -8.95 0.82 13.15
CA LEU A 133 -9.13 -0.23 14.16
C LEU A 133 -7.93 -0.39 15.11
N GLY A 134 -6.87 0.40 14.95
CA GLY A 134 -5.65 0.33 15.77
C GLY A 134 -4.78 -0.91 15.49
N VAL A 135 -4.93 -1.55 14.33
CA VAL A 135 -4.20 -2.76 13.96
C VAL A 135 -2.84 -2.41 13.35
N ASN A 136 -1.78 -3.10 13.76
CA ASN A 136 -0.50 -3.08 13.08
C ASN A 136 -0.55 -3.98 11.84
N ILE A 137 0.16 -3.57 10.78
CA ILE A 137 0.07 -4.18 9.46
C ILE A 137 1.47 -4.31 8.88
N ASP A 138 1.81 -5.50 8.37
CA ASP A 138 2.97 -5.70 7.54
C ASP A 138 2.56 -5.67 6.07
N PHE A 139 3.37 -5.05 5.22
CA PHE A 139 3.26 -5.20 3.77
C PHE A 139 4.20 -6.30 3.30
N ILE A 140 3.65 -7.29 2.62
CA ILE A 140 4.39 -8.47 2.19
C ILE A 140 4.21 -8.73 0.68
N SER A 141 5.17 -9.40 0.07
CA SER A 141 5.03 -9.91 -1.29
C SER A 141 4.26 -11.24 -1.33
N VAL A 142 3.83 -11.66 -2.51
CA VAL A 142 3.22 -12.98 -2.73
C VAL A 142 4.16 -14.14 -2.37
N ASP A 143 5.47 -13.90 -2.41
CA ASP A 143 6.51 -14.90 -2.12
C ASP A 143 6.86 -15.00 -0.63
N ALA A 144 6.40 -14.06 0.19
CA ALA A 144 6.70 -14.04 1.62
C ALA A 144 6.18 -15.30 2.34
N ASP A 145 6.74 -15.57 3.52
CA ASP A 145 6.17 -16.56 4.44
C ASP A 145 4.88 -16.00 5.07
N PHE A 146 3.81 -16.78 5.04
CA PHE A 146 2.51 -16.42 5.61
C PHE A 146 2.33 -16.88 7.06
N SER A 147 3.30 -17.61 7.60
CA SER A 147 3.22 -18.12 8.96
C SER A 147 3.13 -16.98 10.00
N GLY A 148 2.29 -17.17 11.01
CA GLY A 148 2.10 -16.20 12.09
C GLY A 148 1.08 -15.09 11.81
N TYR A 149 0.65 -14.87 10.57
CA TYR A 149 -0.42 -13.93 10.28
C TYR A 149 -1.79 -14.57 10.53
N ARG A 150 -2.66 -13.85 11.23
CA ARG A 150 -4.04 -14.25 11.47
C ARG A 150 -4.99 -13.82 10.36
N LEU A 151 -4.65 -12.74 9.68
CA LEU A 151 -5.40 -12.19 8.57
C LEU A 151 -4.41 -11.71 7.50
N ILE A 152 -4.65 -12.14 6.27
CA ILE A 152 -3.88 -11.72 5.09
C ILE A 152 -4.85 -11.14 4.08
N ILE A 153 -4.62 -9.91 3.67
CA ILE A 153 -5.47 -9.20 2.74
C ILE A 153 -4.71 -8.99 1.43
N ALA A 154 -5.33 -9.36 0.33
CA ALA A 154 -4.87 -9.07 -1.03
C ALA A 154 -5.84 -8.06 -1.67
N PRO A 155 -5.65 -6.75 -1.49
CA PRO A 155 -6.59 -5.72 -1.93
C PRO A 155 -6.85 -5.74 -3.44
N SER A 156 -5.83 -6.09 -4.22
CA SER A 156 -5.93 -6.34 -5.66
C SER A 156 -4.73 -7.20 -6.07
N LEU A 157 -4.96 -8.47 -6.31
CA LEU A 157 -3.95 -9.46 -6.71
C LEU A 157 -4.35 -10.08 -8.06
N PRO A 158 -4.07 -9.41 -9.18
CA PRO A 158 -4.60 -9.83 -10.47
C PRO A 158 -4.00 -11.14 -10.98
N ILE A 159 -2.75 -11.43 -10.68
CA ILE A 159 -2.05 -12.64 -11.11
C ILE A 159 -1.90 -13.58 -9.92
N VAL A 160 -2.37 -14.80 -10.08
CA VAL A 160 -2.30 -15.85 -9.06
C VAL A 160 -1.80 -17.12 -9.72
N ASP A 161 -0.76 -17.72 -9.17
CA ASP A 161 -0.23 -19.00 -9.59
C ASP A 161 -0.60 -20.15 -8.62
N GLN A 162 -0.25 -21.37 -8.97
CA GLN A 162 -0.54 -22.53 -8.14
C GLN A 162 0.25 -22.51 -6.82
N ALA A 163 1.48 -21.99 -6.83
CA ALA A 163 2.30 -21.91 -5.63
C ALA A 163 1.66 -21.02 -4.57
N PHE A 164 1.06 -19.89 -4.98
CA PHE A 164 0.31 -19.00 -4.10
C PHE A 164 -0.93 -19.73 -3.52
N VAL A 165 -1.70 -20.43 -4.35
CA VAL A 165 -2.88 -21.19 -3.88
C VAL A 165 -2.47 -22.25 -2.85
N ASP A 166 -1.39 -22.99 -3.11
CA ASP A 166 -0.90 -24.02 -2.19
C ASP A 166 -0.39 -23.41 -0.88
N LYS A 167 0.25 -22.25 -0.93
CA LYS A 167 0.66 -21.48 0.24
C LYS A 167 -0.54 -21.02 1.07
N CYS A 168 -1.60 -20.53 0.43
CA CYS A 168 -2.84 -20.16 1.14
C CYS A 168 -3.46 -21.35 1.86
N ARG A 169 -3.50 -22.54 1.22
CA ARG A 169 -4.02 -23.76 1.87
C ARG A 169 -3.21 -24.22 3.07
N ALA A 170 -1.90 -23.98 3.04
CA ALA A 170 -1.00 -24.35 4.13
C ALA A 170 -1.00 -23.36 5.30
N CYS A 171 -1.62 -22.19 5.13
CA CYS A 171 -1.67 -21.13 6.14
C CYS A 171 -2.92 -21.28 7.01
N ASP A 172 -2.75 -21.17 8.33
CA ASP A 172 -3.87 -21.17 9.29
C ASP A 172 -4.61 -19.81 9.37
N GLY A 173 -4.11 -18.79 8.71
CA GLY A 173 -4.68 -17.44 8.67
C GLY A 173 -5.92 -17.36 7.77
N GLN A 174 -6.72 -16.33 8.00
CA GLN A 174 -7.84 -15.98 7.14
C GLN A 174 -7.38 -15.10 5.97
N PHE A 175 -8.06 -15.20 4.83
CA PHE A 175 -7.75 -14.40 3.64
C PHE A 175 -8.94 -13.55 3.23
N ILE A 176 -8.64 -12.31 2.82
CA ILE A 176 -9.58 -11.42 2.13
C ILE A 176 -8.98 -11.10 0.77
N PHE A 177 -9.71 -11.42 -0.29
CA PHE A 177 -9.35 -11.06 -1.65
C PHE A 177 -10.24 -9.91 -2.12
N GLY A 178 -9.61 -8.82 -2.52
CA GLY A 178 -10.30 -7.66 -3.06
C GLY A 178 -10.58 -7.74 -4.55
N PRO A 179 -11.02 -6.67 -5.17
CA PRO A 179 -11.38 -6.62 -6.57
C PRO A 179 -10.21 -7.01 -7.50
N ARG A 180 -10.54 -7.58 -8.65
CA ARG A 180 -9.61 -8.05 -9.68
C ARG A 180 -8.69 -9.20 -9.25
N ALA A 181 -8.93 -9.87 -8.11
CA ALA A 181 -8.14 -11.02 -7.71
C ALA A 181 -8.23 -12.13 -8.76
N GLY A 182 -7.07 -12.68 -9.20
CA GLY A 182 -6.99 -13.72 -10.21
C GLY A 182 -7.58 -13.35 -11.58
N ALA A 183 -7.66 -12.06 -11.90
CA ALA A 183 -8.27 -11.58 -13.15
C ALA A 183 -7.36 -11.69 -14.37
N LYS A 184 -6.09 -12.07 -14.19
CA LYS A 184 -5.10 -12.21 -15.25
C LYS A 184 -4.28 -13.50 -15.10
N THR A 185 -3.86 -14.03 -16.24
CA THR A 185 -2.79 -15.04 -16.28
C THR A 185 -1.41 -14.37 -16.17
N SER A 186 -0.36 -15.17 -16.03
CA SER A 186 1.04 -14.68 -16.05
C SER A 186 1.41 -13.91 -17.32
N GLU A 187 0.71 -14.21 -18.43
CA GLU A 187 0.89 -13.54 -19.72
C GLU A 187 -0.04 -12.32 -19.89
N PHE A 188 -0.65 -11.82 -18.82
CA PHE A 188 -1.61 -10.72 -18.80
C PHE A 188 -2.89 -10.97 -19.63
N ALA A 189 -3.18 -12.23 -19.97
CA ALA A 189 -4.42 -12.60 -20.63
C ALA A 189 -5.57 -12.74 -19.62
N TYR A 190 -6.82 -12.64 -20.10
CA TYR A 190 -7.99 -12.94 -19.29
C TYR A 190 -8.14 -14.45 -19.13
N PRO A 191 -8.33 -15.00 -17.91
CA PRO A 191 -8.42 -16.44 -17.70
C PRO A 191 -9.70 -17.02 -18.31
N THR A 192 -9.56 -18.08 -19.10
CA THR A 192 -10.71 -18.76 -19.73
C THR A 192 -11.62 -19.46 -18.73
N SER A 193 -11.12 -19.75 -17.52
CA SER A 193 -11.89 -20.25 -16.39
C SER A 193 -12.72 -19.17 -15.69
N LEU A 194 -12.68 -17.93 -16.16
CA LEU A 194 -13.15 -16.71 -15.51
C LEU A 194 -12.37 -16.38 -14.23
N PRO A 195 -12.31 -15.09 -13.83
CA PRO A 195 -11.79 -14.72 -12.51
C PRO A 195 -12.66 -15.34 -11.40
N PRO A 196 -12.09 -15.61 -10.25
CA PRO A 196 -10.72 -15.34 -9.82
C PRO A 196 -9.69 -16.41 -10.23
N GLY A 197 -9.86 -17.08 -11.37
CA GLY A 197 -8.89 -18.00 -11.91
C GLY A 197 -8.58 -19.17 -10.97
N LEU A 198 -7.31 -19.37 -10.64
CA LEU A 198 -6.88 -20.44 -9.72
C LEU A 198 -7.40 -20.30 -8.28
N LEU A 199 -7.79 -19.08 -7.85
CA LEU A 199 -8.39 -18.88 -6.53
C LEU A 199 -9.75 -19.57 -6.40
N GLN A 200 -10.41 -20.00 -7.48
CA GLN A 200 -11.60 -20.84 -7.42
C GLN A 200 -11.38 -22.16 -6.66
N GLN A 201 -10.12 -22.58 -6.52
CA GLN A 201 -9.76 -23.73 -5.68
C GLN A 201 -9.87 -23.45 -4.17
N LEU A 202 -9.93 -22.19 -3.75
CA LEU A 202 -10.05 -21.76 -2.34
C LEU A 202 -11.43 -21.17 -2.06
N ILE A 203 -11.98 -20.40 -2.98
CA ILE A 203 -13.26 -19.72 -2.90
C ILE A 203 -14.12 -20.13 -4.10
N PRO A 204 -15.26 -20.83 -3.90
CA PRO A 204 -16.07 -21.37 -5.01
C PRO A 204 -16.97 -20.28 -5.62
N ILE A 205 -16.36 -19.21 -6.14
CA ILE A 205 -17.03 -18.12 -6.84
C ILE A 205 -16.45 -17.93 -8.24
N ARG A 206 -17.23 -17.33 -9.13
CA ARG A 206 -16.79 -16.87 -10.45
C ARG A 206 -17.23 -15.43 -10.66
N VAL A 207 -16.39 -14.61 -11.26
CA VAL A 207 -16.75 -13.26 -11.68
C VAL A 207 -17.30 -13.33 -13.09
N LEU A 208 -18.60 -13.09 -13.24
CA LEU A 208 -19.30 -13.17 -14.52
C LEU A 208 -19.13 -11.92 -15.36
N SER A 209 -19.12 -10.76 -14.72
CA SER A 209 -18.92 -9.47 -15.38
C SER A 209 -18.33 -8.46 -14.42
N VAL A 210 -17.71 -7.42 -14.99
CA VAL A 210 -17.08 -6.32 -14.27
C VAL A 210 -17.59 -5.02 -14.87
N GLU A 211 -17.93 -4.06 -14.02
CA GLU A 211 -18.30 -2.72 -14.45
C GLU A 211 -17.66 -1.66 -13.54
N THR A 212 -17.49 -0.47 -14.09
CA THR A 212 -17.13 0.72 -13.34
C THR A 212 -18.30 1.67 -13.33
N LEU A 213 -18.63 2.15 -12.15
CA LEU A 213 -19.75 3.08 -11.94
C LEU A 213 -19.28 4.53 -12.06
N ARG A 214 -20.13 5.39 -12.57
CA ARG A 214 -19.92 6.83 -12.47
C ARG A 214 -20.12 7.27 -11.03
N ALA A 215 -19.43 8.32 -10.62
CA ALA A 215 -19.51 8.84 -9.25
C ALA A 215 -20.93 9.23 -8.80
N ASP A 216 -21.79 9.58 -9.76
CA ASP A 216 -23.21 9.92 -9.53
C ASP A 216 -24.17 8.73 -9.58
N CYS A 217 -23.65 7.51 -9.80
CA CYS A 217 -24.43 6.28 -9.95
C CYS A 217 -24.06 5.22 -8.91
N GLN A 218 -23.56 5.62 -7.75
CA GLN A 218 -23.29 4.72 -6.65
C GLN A 218 -24.60 4.18 -6.05
N GLU A 219 -24.64 2.89 -5.78
CA GLU A 219 -25.79 2.23 -5.19
C GLU A 219 -25.55 1.95 -3.71
N PRO A 220 -26.60 2.07 -2.86
CA PRO A 220 -26.47 1.72 -1.46
C PRO A 220 -26.28 0.21 -1.31
N LEU A 221 -25.28 -0.18 -0.55
CA LEU A 221 -25.03 -1.56 -0.14
C LEU A 221 -25.53 -1.77 1.29
N ASN A 222 -26.55 -2.57 1.44
CA ASN A 222 -27.07 -2.93 2.77
C ASN A 222 -26.29 -4.13 3.32
N TRP A 223 -25.56 -3.94 4.42
CA TRP A 223 -24.84 -4.98 5.11
C TRP A 223 -25.18 -4.97 6.60
N HIS A 224 -25.84 -6.02 7.07
CA HIS A 224 -26.47 -6.06 8.39
C HIS A 224 -27.38 -4.84 8.64
N SER A 225 -27.11 -4.04 9.66
CA SER A 225 -27.89 -2.84 10.02
C SER A 225 -27.30 -1.54 9.45
N HIS A 226 -26.29 -1.62 8.60
CA HIS A 226 -25.58 -0.46 8.06
C HIS A 226 -25.81 -0.35 6.57
N ILE A 227 -25.84 0.91 6.09
CA ILE A 227 -25.91 1.24 4.68
C ILE A 227 -24.54 1.82 4.30
N TYR A 228 -23.90 1.20 3.33
CA TYR A 228 -22.65 1.66 2.74
C TYR A 228 -22.91 2.14 1.32
N GLU A 229 -22.10 3.02 0.81
CA GLU A 229 -22.10 3.35 -0.61
C GLU A 229 -21.19 2.37 -1.36
N SER A 230 -21.68 1.85 -2.50
CA SER A 230 -20.85 1.03 -3.38
C SER A 230 -19.69 1.87 -3.92
N GLY A 231 -18.53 1.25 -4.07
CA GLY A 231 -17.41 1.88 -4.76
C GLY A 231 -17.66 2.02 -6.26
N ILE A 232 -16.68 2.56 -6.95
CA ILE A 232 -16.70 2.74 -8.40
C ILE A 232 -16.50 1.46 -9.20
N TRP A 233 -16.04 0.39 -8.56
CA TRP A 233 -15.79 -0.93 -9.16
C TRP A 233 -16.81 -1.94 -8.64
N ARG A 234 -17.46 -2.65 -9.55
CA ARG A 234 -18.44 -3.69 -9.22
C ARG A 234 -18.16 -4.97 -10.00
N GLU A 235 -18.15 -6.09 -9.30
CA GLU A 235 -18.05 -7.44 -9.89
C GLU A 235 -19.35 -8.18 -9.63
N GLN A 236 -19.92 -8.76 -10.68
CA GLN A 236 -21.05 -9.66 -10.55
C GLN A 236 -20.53 -11.06 -10.28
N LEU A 237 -20.85 -11.60 -9.14
CA LEU A 237 -20.38 -12.91 -8.68
C LEU A 237 -21.43 -13.99 -8.91
N ASP A 238 -20.96 -15.18 -9.33
CA ASP A 238 -21.72 -16.42 -9.29
C ASP A 238 -21.11 -17.32 -8.22
N ALA A 239 -21.88 -17.62 -7.20
CA ALA A 239 -21.51 -18.48 -6.07
C ALA A 239 -22.25 -19.83 -6.11
N SER A 240 -22.81 -20.24 -7.27
CA SER A 240 -23.60 -21.46 -7.42
C SER A 240 -22.83 -22.77 -7.13
N GLY A 241 -21.52 -22.69 -6.93
CA GLY A 241 -20.68 -23.81 -6.47
C GLY A 241 -20.50 -23.90 -4.95
N SER A 242 -20.94 -22.89 -4.18
CA SER A 242 -20.93 -22.96 -2.71
C SER A 242 -22.13 -23.77 -2.25
N ASN A 243 -21.90 -24.91 -1.58
CA ASN A 243 -22.96 -25.57 -0.86
C ASN A 243 -23.46 -24.60 0.24
N ASP A 244 -24.72 -24.21 0.18
CA ASP A 244 -25.42 -23.52 1.24
C ASP A 244 -25.49 -24.44 2.49
N ASN A 245 -24.39 -24.54 3.21
CA ASN A 245 -24.30 -25.13 4.54
C ASN A 245 -23.20 -24.41 5.31
N GLU A 246 -23.58 -23.28 5.88
CA GLU A 246 -23.28 -22.78 7.24
C GLU A 246 -23.66 -21.31 7.37
#